data_3b660f9bcd3eb9c374f41bc329d532c0
#
_entry.id   3b660f9bcd3eb9c374f41bc329d532c0
#
_cell.length_a   1.000
_cell.length_b   1.000
_cell.length_c   1.000
_cell.angle_alpha   90.00
_cell.angle_beta   90.00
_cell.angle_gamma   90.00
#
_symmetry.space_group_name_H-M   'P 1'
#
loop_
_entity.id
_entity.type
_entity.pdbx_description
1 polymer ?
#
loop_
_entity_poly.entity_id
_entity_poly.type
_entity_poly.pdbx_seq_one_letter_code
_entity_poly.pdbx_strand_id
1 'polypeptide(L)' 'MTMHGDDANEARLVELETRLAFLEASLAEMSDALAAARIEAGRNADLFRRAMEELKSQRSMETPDPADEPPPPHY' A
#
# COMPACT_ATOMS: atom_id res chain seq x y z
N MET A 1 -30.24 49.26 4.42
CA MET A 1 -28.99 49.07 3.75
C MET A 1 -28.51 47.66 3.95
N THR A 2 -28.39 46.95 2.87
CA THR A 2 -28.12 45.50 2.86
C THR A 2 -26.64 45.14 2.75
N MET A 3 -25.74 46.11 2.77
CA MET A 3 -24.31 45.87 2.60
C MET A 3 -23.67 45.03 3.69
N HIS A 4 -24.13 45.12 4.94
CA HIS A 4 -23.59 44.34 6.04
C HIS A 4 -23.90 42.84 5.90
N GLY A 5 -25.06 42.49 5.34
CA GLY A 5 -25.41 41.11 5.09
C GLY A 5 -24.58 40.51 3.97
N ASP A 6 -24.33 41.25 2.91
CA ASP A 6 -23.53 40.83 1.78
C ASP A 6 -22.06 40.68 2.17
N ASP A 7 -21.51 41.58 2.96
CA ASP A 7 -20.13 41.49 3.45
C ASP A 7 -19.97 40.30 4.39
N ALA A 8 -20.92 40.02 5.25
CA ALA A 8 -20.91 38.87 6.12
C ALA A 8 -20.98 37.55 5.33
N ASN A 9 -21.78 37.52 4.26
CA ASN A 9 -21.89 36.38 3.38
C ASN A 9 -20.62 36.16 2.58
N GLU A 10 -20.04 37.24 2.06
CA GLU A 10 -18.73 37.16 1.38
C GLU A 10 -17.65 36.64 2.31
N ALA A 11 -17.59 37.11 3.54
CA ALA A 11 -16.62 36.66 4.51
C ALA A 11 -16.81 35.16 4.80
N ARG A 12 -18.04 34.70 4.91
CA ARG A 12 -18.34 33.27 5.09
C ARG A 12 -17.93 32.45 3.87
N LEU A 13 -18.21 32.95 2.69
CA LEU A 13 -17.81 32.25 1.46
C LEU A 13 -16.32 32.12 1.36
N VAL A 14 -15.57 33.18 1.65
CA VAL A 14 -14.11 33.14 1.65
C VAL A 14 -13.61 32.13 2.69
N GLU A 15 -14.18 32.13 3.88
CA GLU A 15 -13.81 31.17 4.91
C GLU A 15 -14.09 29.73 4.46
N LEU A 16 -15.26 29.49 3.89
CA LEU A 16 -15.63 28.16 3.39
C LEU A 16 -14.73 27.72 2.24
N GLU A 17 -14.43 28.62 1.32
CA GLU A 17 -13.51 28.33 0.21
C GLU A 17 -12.11 27.98 0.74
N THR A 18 -11.64 28.71 1.74
CA THR A 18 -10.34 28.44 2.37
C THR A 18 -10.34 27.08 3.03
N ARG A 19 -11.39 26.73 3.76
CA ARG A 19 -11.51 25.41 4.39
C ARG A 19 -11.61 24.31 3.35
N LEU A 20 -12.35 24.55 2.29
CA LEU A 20 -12.49 23.58 1.20
C LEU A 20 -11.16 23.34 0.51
N ALA A 21 -10.41 24.40 0.20
CA ALA A 21 -9.08 24.29 -0.40
C ALA A 21 -8.14 23.49 0.49
N PHE A 22 -8.18 23.74 1.81
CA PHE A 22 -7.38 22.99 2.77
C PHE A 22 -7.77 21.51 2.79
N LEU A 23 -9.06 21.22 2.81
CA LEU A 23 -9.55 19.84 2.79
C LEU A 23 -9.20 19.13 1.50
N GLU A 24 -9.31 19.82 0.36
CA GLU A 24 -8.92 19.25 -0.93
C GLU A 24 -7.43 18.92 -0.96
N ALA A 25 -6.59 19.84 -0.47
CA ALA A 25 -5.16 19.59 -0.39
C ALA A 25 -4.84 18.42 0.53
N SER A 26 -5.51 18.34 1.68
CA SER A 26 -5.34 17.22 2.63
C SER A 26 -5.77 15.89 1.99
N LEU A 27 -6.87 15.91 1.26
CA LEU A 27 -7.34 14.71 0.57
C LEU A 27 -6.37 14.26 -0.51
N ALA A 28 -5.81 15.19 -1.26
CA ALA A 28 -4.80 14.88 -2.26
C ALA A 28 -3.56 14.25 -1.63
N GLU A 29 -3.07 14.81 -0.52
CA GLU A 29 -1.95 14.23 0.23
C GLU A 29 -2.25 12.82 0.72
N MET A 30 -3.43 12.61 1.25
CA MET A 30 -3.86 11.29 1.73
C MET A 30 -3.96 10.29 0.58
N SER A 31 -4.49 10.72 -0.56
CA SER A 31 -4.56 9.88 -1.75
C SER A 31 -3.19 9.47 -2.25
N ASP A 32 -2.24 10.41 -2.28
CA ASP A 32 -0.87 10.14 -2.68
C ASP A 32 -0.19 9.18 -1.69
N ALA A 33 -0.39 9.40 -0.40
CA ALA A 33 0.16 8.52 0.63
C ALA A 33 -0.42 7.10 0.51
N LEU A 34 -1.71 6.99 0.24
CA LEU A 34 -2.35 5.69 0.06
C LEU A 34 -1.80 4.97 -1.18
N ALA A 35 -1.64 5.70 -2.29
CA ALA A 35 -1.06 5.13 -3.50
C ALA A 35 0.36 4.62 -3.24
N ALA A 36 1.19 5.41 -2.55
CA ALA A 36 2.54 5.02 -2.18
C ALA A 36 2.54 3.78 -1.27
N ALA A 37 1.65 3.73 -0.30
CA ALA A 37 1.53 2.60 0.62
C ALA A 37 1.12 1.32 -0.12
N ARG A 38 0.23 1.41 -1.10
CA ARG A 38 -0.19 0.27 -1.92
C ARG A 38 0.96 -0.27 -2.76
N ILE A 39 1.74 0.63 -3.35
CA ILE A 39 2.92 0.23 -4.13
C ILE A 39 3.92 -0.49 -3.24
N GLU A 40 4.19 0.07 -2.06
CA GLU A 40 5.11 -0.54 -1.10
C GLU A 40 4.62 -1.90 -0.63
N ALA A 41 3.33 -2.02 -0.32
CA ALA A 41 2.73 -3.29 0.07
C ALA A 41 2.85 -4.34 -1.04
N GLY A 42 2.68 -3.93 -2.30
CA GLY A 42 2.85 -4.81 -3.44
C GLY A 42 4.29 -5.30 -3.58
N ARG A 43 5.25 -4.41 -3.41
CA ARG A 43 6.67 -4.77 -3.43
C ARG A 43 7.04 -5.74 -2.30
N ASN A 44 6.53 -5.47 -1.10
CA ASN A 44 6.77 -6.34 0.05
C ASN A 44 6.16 -7.72 -0.15
N ALA A 45 4.97 -7.80 -0.72
CA ALA A 45 4.33 -9.07 -1.04
C ALA A 45 5.15 -9.87 -2.07
N ASP A 46 5.68 -9.20 -3.09
CA ASP A 46 6.53 -9.85 -4.09
C ASP A 46 7.83 -10.35 -3.48
N LEU A 47 8.47 -9.55 -2.65
CA LEU A 47 9.70 -9.98 -1.97
C LEU A 47 9.45 -11.18 -1.07
N PHE A 48 8.35 -11.15 -0.33
CA PHE A 48 7.97 -12.26 0.55
C PHE A 48 7.73 -13.54 -0.27
N ARG A 49 7.01 -13.43 -1.36
CA ARG A 49 6.73 -14.57 -2.25
C ARG A 49 8.02 -15.17 -2.79
N ARG A 50 8.95 -14.32 -3.26
CA ARG A 50 10.26 -14.77 -3.77
C ARG A 50 11.08 -15.46 -2.67
N ALA A 51 11.07 -14.89 -1.48
CA ALA A 51 11.78 -15.48 -0.35
C ALA A 51 11.22 -16.86 0.01
N MET A 52 9.90 -16.99 0.00
CA MET A 52 9.26 -18.28 0.26
C MET A 52 9.56 -19.31 -0.83
N GLU A 53 9.57 -18.89 -2.08
CA GLU A 53 9.94 -19.77 -3.20
C GLU A 53 11.39 -20.23 -3.09
N GLU A 54 12.27 -19.32 -2.71
CA GLU A 54 13.68 -19.66 -2.51
C GLU A 54 13.88 -20.63 -1.36
N LEU A 55 13.18 -20.43 -0.25
CA LEU A 55 13.21 -21.36 0.87
C LEU A 55 12.71 -22.76 0.48
N LYS A 56 11.65 -22.81 -0.31
CA LYS A 56 11.15 -24.09 -0.85
C LYS A 56 12.19 -24.77 -1.72
N SER A 57 12.84 -24.00 -2.57
CA SER A 57 13.89 -24.53 -3.45
C SER A 57 15.07 -25.08 -2.64
N GLN A 58 15.49 -24.35 -1.61
CA GLN A 58 16.58 -24.81 -0.72
C GLN A 58 16.19 -26.07 0.02
N ARG A 59 14.95 -26.16 0.53
CA ARG A 59 14.46 -27.36 1.18
C ARG A 59 14.45 -28.56 0.26
N SER A 60 14.07 -28.37 -0.99
CA SER A 60 14.10 -29.43 -1.96
C SER A 60 15.51 -29.95 -2.25
N MET A 61 16.49 -29.06 -2.17
CA MET A 61 17.90 -29.42 -2.36
C MET A 61 18.51 -30.11 -1.13
N GLU A 62 18.16 -29.62 0.08
CA GLU A 62 18.73 -30.13 1.33
C GLU A 62 18.05 -31.40 1.80
N THR A 63 16.75 -31.53 1.53
CA THR A 63 15.95 -32.67 1.92
C THR A 63 15.34 -33.27 0.67
N PRO A 64 16.07 -34.16 -0.04
CA PRO A 64 15.51 -34.74 -1.25
C PRO A 64 14.22 -35.47 -0.92
N ASP A 65 13.27 -35.42 -1.85
CA ASP A 65 12.01 -36.14 -1.76
C ASP A 65 12.34 -37.62 -1.54
N PRO A 66 11.66 -38.29 -0.60
CA PRO A 66 11.83 -39.73 -0.41
C PRO A 66 11.68 -40.55 -1.71
N ALA A 67 10.89 -40.04 -2.66
CA ALA A 67 10.73 -40.67 -3.96
C ALA A 67 12.01 -40.60 -4.80
N ASP A 68 12.88 -39.63 -4.55
CA ASP A 68 14.15 -39.44 -5.29
C ASP A 68 15.32 -40.17 -4.62
N GLU A 69 15.13 -40.70 -3.43
CA GLU A 69 16.16 -41.49 -2.77
C GLU A 69 16.38 -42.81 -3.53
N PRO A 70 17.65 -43.19 -3.78
CA PRO A 70 17.89 -44.47 -4.39
C PRO A 70 17.39 -45.59 -3.49
N PRO A 71 16.82 -46.66 -4.03
CA PRO A 71 16.37 -47.76 -3.20
C PRO A 71 17.54 -48.37 -2.44
N PRO A 72 17.32 -48.84 -1.20
CA PRO A 72 18.39 -49.45 -0.44
C PRO A 72 18.92 -50.66 -1.16
N PRO A 73 20.23 -50.89 -1.08
CA PRO A 73 20.79 -52.02 -1.77
C PRO A 73 20.21 -53.35 -1.24
N HIS A 74 19.86 -54.21 -2.16
CA HIS A 74 19.37 -55.54 -1.82
C HIS A 74 20.55 -56.46 -1.65
N TYR A 75 20.57 -57.09 -0.51
CA TYR A 75 21.56 -58.11 -0.22
C TYR A 75 20.97 -59.49 -0.26
#